data_f9691c7a34775db38b159b1d660c7191
#
_entry.id   f9691c7a34775db38b159b1d660c7191
#
_cell.length_a   1.000
_cell.length_b   1.000
_cell.length_c   1.000
_cell.angle_alpha   90.00
_cell.angle_beta   90.00
_cell.angle_gamma   90.00
#
_symmetry.space_group_name_H-M   'P 1'
#
loop_
_entity.id
_entity.type
_entity.pdbx_description
1 polymer ?
#
loop_
_entity_poly.entity_id
_entity_poly.type
_entity_poly.pdbx_seq_one_letter_code
_entity_poly.pdbx_strand_id
1 'polypeptide(L)'
;MFNFQINNISDQFGVEVIGLDVSKNLNEKDVKSLKDLFHENHVIVFRKQDLSDEEQLSFTENFGELEVFPEADKTKDSLKTYHVANVNLDGKHLTDKDEQVIFQKVNQRWHTDSSYRFIPSYASLLYGIEVLPDEANGGETEFVNMFKVYKNLEKELKTKLEYLHMVHYYEFGRRMFPNLPPVSEFEKENIPPVSHPLIRLHPDRNNDRSLFITANAGNEIGGMTQEKGACLHKKLVDIVSSSVFKYKHRWKKGDLVMWDNRCLLHRAIPYDMNKYRRVFRRTTVAGSSAIKGPCLNPEIT
;
A
#
# COMPACT_ATOMS: atom_id res chain seq x y z
N MET A 1 14.79 -11.04 24.09
CA MET A 1 15.29 -9.65 24.10
C MET A 1 15.65 -9.34 22.66
N PHE A 2 15.15 -8.27 22.10
CA PHE A 2 15.46 -7.87 20.72
C PHE A 2 16.94 -7.47 20.63
N ASN A 3 17.58 -7.77 19.49
CA ASN A 3 18.94 -7.29 19.20
C ASN A 3 18.96 -5.84 18.68
N PHE A 4 17.81 -5.16 18.70
CA PHE A 4 17.60 -3.79 18.23
C PHE A 4 16.70 -3.02 19.20
N GLN A 5 16.74 -1.68 19.12
CA GLN A 5 15.88 -0.80 19.90
C GLN A 5 14.63 -0.43 19.10
N ILE A 6 13.55 -0.12 19.79
CA ILE A 6 12.26 0.23 19.21
C ILE A 6 11.81 1.58 19.77
N ASN A 7 11.46 2.51 18.89
CA ASN A 7 10.84 3.79 19.25
C ASN A 7 9.49 3.93 18.55
N ASN A 8 8.50 4.45 19.25
CA ASN A 8 7.23 4.85 18.61
C ASN A 8 7.48 6.05 17.68
N ILE A 9 6.95 6.00 16.47
CA ILE A 9 7.06 7.10 15.49
C ILE A 9 5.84 8.02 15.50
N SER A 10 4.74 7.61 16.12
CA SER A 10 3.56 8.43 16.34
C SER A 10 2.74 7.91 17.53
N ASP A 11 1.84 8.75 18.04
CA ASP A 11 0.86 8.37 19.07
C ASP A 11 -0.22 7.42 18.53
N GLN A 12 -0.30 7.26 17.23
CA GLN A 12 -1.35 6.49 16.59
C GLN A 12 -0.94 5.05 16.31
N PHE A 13 0.18 4.83 15.64
CA PHE A 13 0.73 3.52 15.27
C PHE A 13 2.09 3.71 14.61
N GLY A 14 2.82 2.59 14.48
CA GLY A 14 4.11 2.53 13.80
C GLY A 14 5.29 2.71 14.73
N VAL A 15 6.39 2.07 14.36
CA VAL A 15 7.64 2.06 15.13
C VAL A 15 8.85 2.25 14.23
N GLU A 16 9.91 2.79 14.81
CA GLU A 16 11.25 2.82 14.24
C GLU A 16 12.09 1.73 14.91
N VAL A 17 12.76 0.94 14.09
CA VAL A 17 13.75 -0.06 14.52
C VAL A 17 15.14 0.56 14.37
N ILE A 18 15.87 0.61 15.48
CA ILE A 18 17.19 1.25 15.57
C ILE A 18 18.26 0.19 15.82
N GLY A 19 19.39 0.32 15.11
CA GLY A 19 20.56 -0.55 15.31
C GLY A 19 20.49 -1.87 14.53
N LEU A 20 19.50 -2.04 13.64
CA LEU A 20 19.42 -3.19 12.73
C LEU A 20 19.89 -2.74 11.34
N ASP A 21 20.91 -3.43 10.82
CA ASP A 21 21.36 -3.33 9.43
C ASP A 21 20.63 -4.40 8.61
N VAL A 22 19.65 -3.95 7.81
CA VAL A 22 18.80 -4.87 7.02
C VAL A 22 19.49 -5.36 5.73
N SER A 23 20.70 -4.90 5.41
CA SER A 23 21.52 -5.47 4.34
C SER A 23 22.09 -6.84 4.71
N LYS A 24 22.06 -7.20 6.00
CA LYS A 24 22.62 -8.45 6.52
C LYS A 24 21.57 -9.53 6.65
N ASN A 25 21.99 -10.77 6.53
CA ASN A 25 21.12 -11.92 6.78
C ASN A 25 20.63 -11.91 8.22
N LEU A 26 19.32 -11.98 8.40
CA LEU A 26 18.69 -12.07 9.70
C LEU A 26 18.59 -13.53 10.15
N ASN A 27 18.76 -13.77 11.45
CA ASN A 27 18.45 -15.06 12.02
C ASN A 27 16.92 -15.22 12.22
N GLU A 28 16.44 -16.44 12.34
CA GLU A 28 15.01 -16.76 12.48
C GLU A 28 14.33 -16.05 13.65
N LYS A 29 15.05 -15.83 14.75
CA LYS A 29 14.52 -15.14 15.93
C LYS A 29 14.28 -13.68 15.65
N ASP A 30 15.19 -13.00 14.97
CA ASP A 30 15.03 -11.59 14.60
C ASP A 30 13.90 -11.43 13.56
N VAL A 31 13.81 -12.32 12.57
CA VAL A 31 12.71 -12.36 11.59
C VAL A 31 11.37 -12.51 12.30
N LYS A 32 11.26 -13.49 13.23
CA LYS A 32 10.03 -13.68 14.00
C LYS A 32 9.67 -12.44 14.80
N SER A 33 10.65 -11.85 15.47
CA SER A 33 10.45 -10.63 16.28
C SER A 33 9.98 -9.45 15.44
N LEU A 34 10.52 -9.28 14.22
CA LEU A 34 10.08 -8.25 13.29
C LEU A 34 8.66 -8.51 12.78
N LYS A 35 8.28 -9.77 12.51
CA LYS A 35 6.90 -10.13 12.14
C LYS A 35 5.92 -9.81 13.25
N ASP A 36 6.22 -10.20 14.48
CA ASP A 36 5.38 -9.91 15.65
C ASP A 36 5.22 -8.38 15.83
N LEU A 37 6.32 -7.64 15.75
CA LEU A 37 6.34 -6.17 15.82
C LEU A 37 5.51 -5.51 14.70
N PHE A 38 5.60 -6.05 13.49
CA PHE A 38 4.87 -5.58 12.32
C PHE A 38 3.37 -5.76 12.48
N HIS A 39 2.94 -6.92 12.94
CA HIS A 39 1.51 -7.20 13.19
C HIS A 39 0.91 -6.33 14.29
N GLU A 40 1.71 -5.90 15.26
CA GLU A 40 1.25 -4.99 16.32
C GLU A 40 1.18 -3.54 15.87
N ASN A 41 2.17 -3.11 15.08
CA ASN A 41 2.39 -1.68 14.79
C ASN A 41 2.04 -1.26 13.36
N HIS A 42 1.91 -2.19 12.43
CA HIS A 42 1.49 -2.02 11.03
C HIS A 42 2.44 -1.20 10.14
N VAL A 43 3.29 -0.37 10.70
CA VAL A 43 4.38 0.35 10.01
C VAL A 43 5.66 0.16 10.79
N ILE A 44 6.72 -0.25 10.08
CA ILE A 44 8.08 -0.28 10.62
C ILE A 44 8.97 0.61 9.75
N VAL A 45 9.75 1.46 10.39
CA VAL A 45 10.74 2.33 9.74
C VAL A 45 12.14 1.86 10.13
N PHE A 46 12.96 1.55 9.16
CA PHE A 46 14.39 1.30 9.31
C PHE A 46 15.14 2.50 8.76
N ARG A 47 15.86 3.21 9.63
CA ARG A 47 16.59 4.44 9.25
C ARG A 47 17.99 4.15 8.79
N LYS A 48 18.54 5.06 7.95
CA LYS A 48 19.96 5.09 7.58
C LYS A 48 20.47 3.78 6.99
N GLN A 49 19.63 3.12 6.20
CA GLN A 49 20.02 1.92 5.46
C GLN A 49 20.75 2.31 4.18
N ASP A 50 21.69 1.47 3.75
CA ASP A 50 22.34 1.56 2.44
C ASP A 50 22.18 0.21 1.76
N LEU A 51 21.26 0.14 0.78
CA LEU A 51 20.76 -1.12 0.23
C LEU A 51 20.93 -1.18 -1.28
N SER A 52 21.57 -2.22 -1.76
CA SER A 52 21.45 -2.66 -3.15
C SER A 52 20.04 -3.21 -3.43
N ASP A 53 19.74 -3.46 -4.70
CA ASP A 53 18.48 -4.09 -5.13
C ASP A 53 18.34 -5.50 -4.53
N GLU A 54 19.43 -6.29 -4.60
CA GLU A 54 19.49 -7.65 -4.10
C GLU A 54 19.32 -7.70 -2.56
N GLU A 55 19.94 -6.77 -1.84
CA GLU A 55 19.82 -6.71 -0.37
C GLU A 55 18.39 -6.36 0.06
N GLN A 56 17.73 -5.42 -0.63
CA GLN A 56 16.32 -5.13 -0.35
C GLN A 56 15.41 -6.31 -0.68
N LEU A 57 15.65 -7.02 -1.79
CA LEU A 57 14.91 -8.23 -2.15
C LEU A 57 15.10 -9.32 -1.08
N SER A 58 16.35 -9.62 -0.72
CA SER A 58 16.67 -10.61 0.32
C SER A 58 16.04 -10.28 1.67
N PHE A 59 16.07 -9.00 2.07
CA PHE A 59 15.36 -8.58 3.28
C PHE A 59 13.85 -8.80 3.19
N THR A 60 13.26 -8.45 2.05
CA THR A 60 11.81 -8.59 1.83
C THR A 60 11.36 -10.05 1.87
N GLU A 61 12.16 -10.99 1.35
CA GLU A 61 11.88 -12.43 1.33
C GLU A 61 11.75 -13.05 2.73
N ASN A 62 12.32 -12.43 3.78
CA ASN A 62 12.09 -12.86 5.17
C ASN A 62 10.60 -12.81 5.58
N PHE A 63 9.79 -12.00 4.93
CA PHE A 63 8.38 -11.81 5.27
C PHE A 63 7.43 -12.69 4.46
N GLY A 64 7.86 -13.21 3.32
CA GLY A 64 7.09 -14.09 2.46
C GLY A 64 7.58 -14.06 1.01
N GLU A 65 6.83 -14.68 0.13
CA GLU A 65 7.13 -14.67 -1.31
C GLU A 65 7.03 -13.25 -1.87
N LEU A 66 7.93 -12.93 -2.80
CA LEU A 66 7.90 -11.64 -3.49
C LEU A 66 6.73 -11.60 -4.48
N GLU A 67 5.99 -10.51 -4.47
CA GLU A 67 4.96 -10.27 -5.48
C GLU A 67 5.63 -9.94 -6.81
N VAL A 68 5.25 -10.68 -7.85
CA VAL A 68 5.65 -10.43 -9.23
C VAL A 68 4.55 -9.62 -9.91
N PHE A 69 4.92 -8.54 -10.59
CA PHE A 69 3.98 -7.71 -11.34
C PHE A 69 3.64 -8.39 -12.67
N PRO A 70 2.36 -8.76 -12.91
CA PRO A 70 1.96 -9.47 -14.13
C PRO A 70 2.03 -8.59 -15.39
N GLU A 71 2.05 -7.28 -15.20
CA GLU A 71 2.09 -6.29 -16.26
C GLU A 71 3.46 -6.17 -16.93
N ALA A 72 4.49 -6.74 -16.29
CA ALA A 72 5.86 -6.66 -16.79
C ALA A 72 6.22 -7.87 -17.65
N ASP A 73 7.05 -7.65 -18.64
CA ASP A 73 7.61 -8.71 -19.49
C ASP A 73 8.35 -9.75 -18.62
N LYS A 74 7.83 -10.99 -18.58
CA LYS A 74 8.32 -12.09 -17.73
C LYS A 74 9.79 -12.48 -17.97
N THR A 75 10.45 -11.87 -18.93
CA THR A 75 11.86 -12.17 -19.29
C THR A 75 12.88 -11.37 -18.49
N LYS A 76 12.45 -10.45 -17.60
CA LYS A 76 13.36 -9.56 -16.86
C LYS A 76 13.31 -9.80 -15.36
N ASP A 77 14.48 -9.89 -14.70
CA ASP A 77 14.62 -9.94 -13.24
C ASP A 77 14.04 -8.70 -12.51
N SER A 78 13.75 -7.64 -13.28
CA SER A 78 13.15 -6.38 -12.78
C SER A 78 11.70 -6.50 -12.32
N LEU A 79 11.07 -7.67 -12.42
CA LEU A 79 9.65 -7.89 -12.08
C LEU A 79 9.35 -7.86 -10.58
N LYS A 80 10.37 -7.95 -9.74
CA LYS A 80 10.25 -8.02 -8.26
C LYS A 80 10.49 -6.66 -7.58
N THR A 81 11.07 -5.70 -8.32
CA THR A 81 11.28 -4.33 -7.86
C THR A 81 10.53 -3.34 -8.73
N TYR A 82 9.98 -2.32 -8.11
CA TYR A 82 9.30 -1.23 -8.80
C TYR A 82 9.93 0.12 -8.42
N HIS A 83 10.43 0.84 -9.43
CA HIS A 83 10.99 2.16 -9.23
C HIS A 83 9.89 3.22 -9.24
N VAL A 84 9.76 3.94 -8.13
CA VAL A 84 8.84 5.08 -7.98
C VAL A 84 9.68 6.34 -8.08
N ALA A 85 9.85 6.86 -9.31
CA ALA A 85 10.72 7.98 -9.59
C ALA A 85 10.06 9.00 -10.52
N ASN A 86 10.34 10.29 -10.32
CA ASN A 86 9.98 11.36 -11.26
C ASN A 86 11.14 11.77 -12.17
N VAL A 87 12.16 10.92 -12.27
CA VAL A 87 13.30 11.07 -13.17
C VAL A 87 13.55 9.77 -13.91
N ASN A 88 14.12 9.87 -15.13
CA ASN A 88 14.56 8.71 -15.90
C ASN A 88 15.93 8.21 -15.42
N LEU A 89 16.45 7.17 -16.07
CA LEU A 89 17.77 6.56 -15.75
C LEU A 89 18.93 7.55 -15.92
N ASP A 90 18.81 8.54 -16.83
CA ASP A 90 19.82 9.59 -17.04
C ASP A 90 19.69 10.74 -16.00
N GLY A 91 18.73 10.64 -15.08
CA GLY A 91 18.49 11.63 -14.06
C GLY A 91 17.72 12.88 -14.53
N LYS A 92 17.12 12.87 -15.71
CA LYS A 92 16.26 13.95 -16.21
C LYS A 92 14.84 13.81 -15.68
N HIS A 93 14.23 14.93 -15.30
CA HIS A 93 12.83 14.95 -14.90
C HIS A 93 11.92 14.38 -15.99
N LEU A 94 11.04 13.49 -15.56
CA LEU A 94 9.90 13.03 -16.36
C LEU A 94 8.84 14.13 -16.41
N THR A 95 8.00 14.08 -17.43
CA THR A 95 6.94 15.07 -17.68
C THR A 95 5.59 14.54 -17.22
N ASP A 96 4.60 15.41 -17.15
CA ASP A 96 3.19 15.06 -16.85
C ASP A 96 2.56 14.08 -17.85
N LYS A 97 3.23 13.79 -18.96
CA LYS A 97 2.79 12.83 -19.99
C LYS A 97 3.38 11.43 -19.77
N ASP A 98 4.43 11.34 -18.95
CA ASP A 98 5.08 10.07 -18.68
C ASP A 98 4.23 9.20 -17.75
N GLU A 99 4.06 7.94 -18.12
CA GLU A 99 3.21 6.98 -17.40
C GLU A 99 3.59 6.88 -15.91
N GLN A 100 4.89 6.88 -15.61
CA GLN A 100 5.39 6.82 -14.22
C GLN A 100 4.92 8.03 -13.39
N VAL A 101 4.91 9.23 -13.97
CA VAL A 101 4.42 10.44 -13.29
C VAL A 101 2.91 10.38 -13.07
N ILE A 102 2.18 9.88 -14.07
CA ILE A 102 0.73 9.71 -13.97
C ILE A 102 0.38 8.71 -12.85
N PHE A 103 1.07 7.56 -12.79
CA PHE A 103 0.87 6.60 -11.69
C PHE A 103 1.17 7.19 -10.31
N GLN A 104 2.19 8.04 -10.19
CA GLN A 104 2.43 8.74 -8.93
C GLN A 104 1.27 9.67 -8.56
N LYS A 105 0.62 10.34 -9.54
CA LYS A 105 -0.59 11.15 -9.29
C LYS A 105 -1.80 10.30 -8.90
N VAL A 106 -1.96 9.10 -9.47
CA VAL A 106 -2.99 8.13 -9.03
C VAL A 106 -2.77 7.75 -7.56
N ASN A 107 -1.52 7.54 -7.15
CA ASN A 107 -1.14 7.16 -5.79
C ASN A 107 -1.22 8.31 -4.75
N GLN A 108 -1.60 9.52 -5.16
CA GLN A 108 -2.00 10.59 -4.24
C GLN A 108 -3.40 10.37 -3.64
N ARG A 109 -4.15 9.39 -4.13
CA ARG A 109 -5.43 8.95 -3.55
C ARG A 109 -5.21 7.87 -2.50
N TRP A 110 -6.12 7.79 -1.53
CA TRP A 110 -6.09 6.73 -0.53
C TRP A 110 -6.22 5.36 -1.18
N HIS A 111 -5.23 4.50 -0.97
CA HIS A 111 -5.20 3.16 -1.53
C HIS A 111 -4.42 2.18 -0.64
N THR A 112 -4.59 0.93 -0.94
CA THR A 112 -3.69 -0.15 -0.54
C THR A 112 -3.15 -0.81 -1.79
N ASP A 113 -1.92 -1.30 -1.74
CA ASP A 113 -1.27 -1.91 -2.90
C ASP A 113 -1.97 -3.21 -3.32
N SER A 114 -2.00 -3.46 -4.62
CA SER A 114 -2.50 -4.67 -5.26
C SER A 114 -3.93 -5.09 -4.86
N SER A 115 -4.77 -4.14 -4.45
CA SER A 115 -6.15 -4.41 -4.06
C SER A 115 -7.02 -4.97 -5.21
N TYR A 116 -6.59 -4.78 -6.44
CA TYR A 116 -7.22 -5.31 -7.65
C TYR A 116 -6.91 -6.80 -7.91
N ARG A 117 -6.08 -7.44 -7.06
CA ARG A 117 -5.81 -8.88 -7.14
C ARG A 117 -6.76 -9.67 -6.27
N PHE A 118 -7.08 -10.90 -6.67
CA PHE A 118 -7.89 -11.82 -5.86
C PHE A 118 -7.25 -12.09 -4.49
N ILE A 119 -5.93 -12.23 -4.45
CA ILE A 119 -5.13 -12.25 -3.22
C ILE A 119 -4.29 -10.96 -3.20
N PRO A 120 -4.72 -9.91 -2.48
CA PRO A 120 -3.97 -8.67 -2.38
C PRO A 120 -2.66 -8.84 -1.61
N SER A 121 -1.72 -7.92 -1.81
CA SER A 121 -0.41 -7.92 -1.14
C SER A 121 -0.52 -7.98 0.38
N TYR A 122 0.41 -8.71 1.01
CA TYR A 122 0.61 -8.71 2.44
C TYR A 122 1.22 -7.39 2.93
N ALA A 123 2.39 -7.05 2.41
CA ALA A 123 3.12 -5.87 2.81
C ALA A 123 3.88 -5.24 1.64
N SER A 124 4.14 -3.95 1.73
CA SER A 124 5.04 -3.25 0.84
C SER A 124 6.20 -2.65 1.60
N LEU A 125 7.36 -2.63 0.98
CA LEU A 125 8.57 -2.02 1.48
C LEU A 125 9.06 -0.97 0.47
N LEU A 126 9.20 0.27 0.91
CA LEU A 126 9.64 1.39 0.06
C LEU A 126 10.94 1.95 0.61
N TYR A 127 11.98 1.99 -0.22
CA TYR A 127 13.30 2.48 0.11
C TYR A 127 13.58 3.83 -0.53
N GLY A 128 14.02 4.80 0.27
CA GLY A 128 14.30 6.16 -0.16
C GLY A 128 15.73 6.34 -0.66
N ILE A 129 15.93 6.29 -2.00
CA ILE A 129 17.24 6.47 -2.65
C ILE A 129 17.57 7.96 -2.76
N GLU A 130 16.65 8.76 -3.27
CA GLU A 130 16.73 10.21 -3.33
C GLU A 130 15.40 10.80 -2.84
N VAL A 131 15.47 11.66 -1.84
CA VAL A 131 14.31 12.23 -1.17
C VAL A 131 14.33 13.74 -1.25
N LEU A 132 13.18 14.36 -1.02
CA LEU A 132 13.08 15.82 -1.01
C LEU A 132 13.92 16.42 0.13
N PRO A 133 14.52 17.61 -0.07
CA PRO A 133 15.22 18.30 0.99
C PRO A 133 14.24 18.76 2.09
N ASP A 134 14.79 19.07 3.27
CA ASP A 134 13.97 19.39 4.45
C ASP A 134 13.09 20.64 4.29
N GLU A 135 13.50 21.59 3.46
CA GLU A 135 12.73 22.80 3.15
C GLU A 135 11.60 22.59 2.12
N ALA A 136 11.55 21.43 1.47
CA ALA A 136 10.48 21.14 0.50
C ALA A 136 9.15 20.86 1.20
N ASN A 137 8.07 21.32 0.60
CA ASN A 137 6.71 20.98 1.02
C ASN A 137 6.23 19.75 0.27
N GLY A 138 5.62 18.80 1.00
CA GLY A 138 5.06 17.58 0.42
C GLY A 138 6.09 16.45 0.28
N GLY A 139 5.74 15.44 -0.52
CA GLY A 139 6.58 14.26 -0.78
C GLY A 139 6.55 13.20 0.30
N GLU A 140 5.86 13.44 1.42
CA GLU A 140 5.64 12.44 2.47
C GLU A 140 4.75 11.29 1.97
N THR A 141 4.78 10.17 2.69
CA THR A 141 3.76 9.14 2.60
C THR A 141 2.86 9.22 3.84
N GLU A 142 1.56 9.37 3.61
CA GLU A 142 0.58 9.40 4.69
C GLU A 142 -0.14 8.05 4.77
N PHE A 143 -0.26 7.52 5.98
CA PHE A 143 -0.92 6.26 6.30
C PHE A 143 -2.12 6.51 7.17
N VAL A 144 -3.15 5.67 7.08
CA VAL A 144 -4.32 5.69 7.97
C VAL A 144 -4.63 4.28 8.46
N ASN A 145 -4.88 4.15 9.77
CA ASN A 145 -5.18 2.88 10.43
C ASN A 145 -6.66 2.52 10.28
N MET A 146 -6.94 1.54 9.42
CA MET A 146 -8.31 1.17 9.05
C MET A 146 -9.02 0.33 10.12
N PHE A 147 -8.30 -0.28 11.09
CA PHE A 147 -8.91 -0.83 12.30
C PHE A 147 -9.54 0.27 13.15
N LYS A 148 -8.76 1.35 13.40
CA LYS A 148 -9.24 2.49 14.19
C LYS A 148 -10.37 3.22 13.47
N VAL A 149 -10.28 3.39 12.15
CA VAL A 149 -11.37 3.95 11.35
C VAL A 149 -12.62 3.09 11.51
N TYR A 150 -12.55 1.77 11.27
CA TYR A 150 -13.70 0.87 11.46
C TYR A 150 -14.26 0.94 12.88
N LYS A 151 -13.40 0.88 13.89
CA LYS A 151 -13.83 0.92 15.30
C LYS A 151 -14.66 2.17 15.64
N ASN A 152 -14.39 3.29 14.98
CA ASN A 152 -15.05 4.58 15.22
C ASN A 152 -16.21 4.88 14.25
N LEU A 153 -16.57 3.98 13.35
CA LEU A 153 -17.78 4.12 12.54
C LEU A 153 -19.03 3.98 13.43
N GLU A 154 -20.11 4.63 13.04
CA GLU A 154 -21.43 4.47 13.65
C GLU A 154 -21.92 3.01 13.55
N LYS A 155 -22.63 2.54 14.56
CA LYS A 155 -23.08 1.14 14.68
C LYS A 155 -23.90 0.69 13.46
N GLU A 156 -24.83 1.51 13.01
CA GLU A 156 -25.67 1.20 11.84
C GLU A 156 -24.84 1.05 10.56
N LEU A 157 -23.85 1.96 10.37
CA LEU A 157 -22.95 1.88 9.23
C LEU A 157 -22.10 0.61 9.28
N LYS A 158 -21.54 0.26 10.44
CA LYS A 158 -20.79 -1.01 10.62
C LYS A 158 -21.60 -2.21 10.19
N THR A 159 -22.82 -2.35 10.73
CA THR A 159 -23.72 -3.47 10.42
C THR A 159 -24.02 -3.55 8.94
N LYS A 160 -24.25 -2.40 8.28
CA LYS A 160 -24.49 -2.36 6.84
C LYS A 160 -23.27 -2.82 6.04
N LEU A 161 -22.05 -2.36 6.42
CA LEU A 161 -20.83 -2.64 5.69
C LEU A 161 -20.38 -4.11 5.78
N GLU A 162 -20.77 -4.84 6.81
CA GLU A 162 -20.40 -6.26 7.02
C GLU A 162 -20.91 -7.20 5.91
N TYR A 163 -21.97 -6.79 5.21
CA TYR A 163 -22.60 -7.56 4.12
C TYR A 163 -22.27 -7.03 2.73
N LEU A 164 -21.45 -5.98 2.65
CA LEU A 164 -21.17 -5.31 1.39
C LEU A 164 -19.78 -5.64 0.87
N HIS A 165 -19.68 -5.70 -0.44
CA HIS A 165 -18.45 -5.93 -1.18
C HIS A 165 -18.22 -4.77 -2.15
N MET A 166 -16.95 -4.45 -2.39
CA MET A 166 -16.53 -3.47 -3.38
C MET A 166 -15.82 -4.17 -4.51
N VAL A 167 -16.12 -3.78 -5.74
CA VAL A 167 -15.41 -4.26 -6.93
C VAL A 167 -14.15 -3.42 -7.12
N HIS A 168 -13.00 -4.11 -7.21
CA HIS A 168 -11.70 -3.52 -7.47
C HIS A 168 -11.22 -3.91 -8.85
N TYR A 169 -10.79 -2.94 -9.66
CA TYR A 169 -10.25 -3.20 -10.99
C TYR A 169 -9.09 -2.27 -11.34
N TYR A 170 -8.10 -2.86 -11.97
CA TYR A 170 -6.81 -2.26 -12.25
C TYR A 170 -6.92 -0.96 -13.08
N GLU A 171 -7.80 -0.96 -14.08
CA GLU A 171 -7.93 0.18 -14.99
C GLU A 171 -8.64 1.41 -14.38
N PHE A 172 -9.29 1.29 -13.21
CA PHE A 172 -10.06 2.40 -12.64
C PHE A 172 -9.22 3.66 -12.45
N GLY A 173 -8.02 3.51 -11.88
CA GLY A 173 -7.07 4.61 -11.73
C GLY A 173 -6.62 5.21 -13.06
N ARG A 174 -6.43 4.35 -14.08
CA ARG A 174 -6.02 4.77 -15.44
C ARG A 174 -7.10 5.59 -16.14
N ARG A 175 -8.37 5.24 -15.97
CA ARG A 175 -9.51 5.99 -16.56
C ARG A 175 -9.58 7.45 -16.11
N MET A 176 -8.94 7.80 -15.00
CA MET A 176 -8.87 9.19 -14.52
C MET A 176 -7.89 10.04 -15.32
N PHE A 177 -7.05 9.39 -16.15
CA PHE A 177 -6.01 10.04 -16.94
C PHE A 177 -6.15 9.62 -18.41
N PRO A 178 -6.89 10.37 -19.21
CA PRO A 178 -7.23 9.99 -20.59
C PRO A 178 -6.02 9.85 -21.53
N ASN A 179 -4.85 10.34 -21.12
CA ASN A 179 -3.61 10.23 -21.90
C ASN A 179 -2.86 8.89 -21.67
N LEU A 180 -3.29 8.08 -20.70
CA LEU A 180 -2.73 6.74 -20.54
C LEU A 180 -3.27 5.81 -21.62
N PRO A 181 -2.42 4.91 -22.14
CA PRO A 181 -2.90 3.87 -23.03
C PRO A 181 -3.95 3.00 -22.32
N PRO A 182 -4.95 2.50 -23.05
CA PRO A 182 -5.92 1.56 -22.48
C PRO A 182 -5.19 0.32 -21.95
N VAL A 183 -5.81 -0.35 -20.99
CA VAL A 183 -5.33 -1.64 -20.48
C VAL A 183 -5.27 -2.64 -21.64
N SER A 184 -4.15 -3.33 -21.77
CA SER A 184 -3.95 -4.35 -22.84
C SER A 184 -4.86 -5.56 -22.61
N GLU A 185 -5.12 -6.34 -23.67
CA GLU A 185 -5.91 -7.57 -23.54
C GLU A 185 -5.23 -8.56 -22.55
N PHE A 186 -3.90 -8.63 -22.56
CA PHE A 186 -3.14 -9.44 -21.60
C PHE A 186 -3.43 -9.00 -20.15
N GLU A 187 -3.42 -7.71 -19.87
CA GLU A 187 -3.74 -7.18 -18.53
C GLU A 187 -5.19 -7.49 -18.13
N LYS A 188 -6.14 -7.33 -19.06
CA LYS A 188 -7.56 -7.66 -18.80
C LYS A 188 -7.77 -9.12 -18.47
N GLU A 189 -7.10 -10.02 -19.16
CA GLU A 189 -7.19 -11.47 -18.93
C GLU A 189 -6.51 -11.89 -17.62
N ASN A 190 -5.39 -11.28 -17.27
CA ASN A 190 -4.59 -11.68 -16.10
C ASN A 190 -4.95 -10.90 -14.83
N ILE A 191 -5.63 -9.75 -14.95
CA ILE A 191 -6.05 -8.91 -13.82
C ILE A 191 -7.55 -8.56 -13.98
N PRO A 192 -8.44 -9.55 -13.99
CA PRO A 192 -9.88 -9.29 -14.06
C PRO A 192 -10.35 -8.54 -12.80
N PRO A 193 -11.49 -7.82 -12.90
CA PRO A 193 -12.12 -7.22 -11.72
C PRO A 193 -12.36 -8.25 -10.61
N VAL A 194 -12.10 -7.87 -9.38
CA VAL A 194 -12.27 -8.72 -8.19
C VAL A 194 -13.18 -8.05 -7.18
N SER A 195 -13.97 -8.85 -6.47
CA SER A 195 -14.87 -8.37 -5.43
C SER A 195 -14.30 -8.69 -4.05
N HIS A 196 -14.16 -7.67 -3.20
CA HIS A 196 -13.66 -7.83 -1.85
C HIS A 196 -14.67 -7.32 -0.81
N PRO A 197 -14.77 -7.96 0.37
CA PRO A 197 -15.62 -7.47 1.44
C PRO A 197 -15.14 -6.09 1.91
N LEU A 198 -16.08 -5.17 2.18
CA LEU A 198 -15.76 -3.84 2.73
C LEU A 198 -15.19 -3.93 4.15
N ILE A 199 -15.50 -4.99 4.89
CA ILE A 199 -14.92 -5.27 6.20
C ILE A 199 -14.06 -6.52 6.08
N ARG A 200 -12.75 -6.35 6.25
CA ARG A 200 -11.77 -7.41 6.24
C ARG A 200 -11.49 -7.93 7.64
N LEU A 201 -11.41 -9.25 7.79
CA LEU A 201 -10.87 -9.91 8.98
C LEU A 201 -9.36 -10.08 8.81
N HIS A 202 -8.59 -9.57 9.77
CA HIS A 202 -7.12 -9.63 9.69
C HIS A 202 -6.62 -10.99 10.20
N PRO A 203 -5.91 -11.78 9.37
CA PRO A 203 -5.59 -13.17 9.71
C PRO A 203 -4.65 -13.31 10.91
N ASP A 204 -3.70 -12.37 11.09
CA ASP A 204 -2.68 -12.45 12.15
C ASP A 204 -3.03 -11.63 13.39
N ARG A 205 -4.28 -11.14 13.51
CA ARG A 205 -4.77 -10.35 14.65
C ARG A 205 -6.12 -10.83 15.17
N ASN A 206 -6.25 -12.14 15.39
CA ASN A 206 -7.46 -12.75 15.93
C ASN A 206 -8.75 -12.33 15.20
N ASN A 207 -8.65 -12.11 13.87
CA ASN A 207 -9.75 -11.61 13.04
C ASN A 207 -10.25 -10.20 13.43
N ASP A 208 -9.37 -9.33 13.94
CA ASP A 208 -9.68 -7.92 14.08
C ASP A 208 -10.25 -7.36 12.76
N ARG A 209 -11.28 -6.53 12.87
CA ARG A 209 -12.00 -5.97 11.71
C ARG A 209 -11.41 -4.66 11.25
N SER A 210 -11.08 -4.57 9.98
CA SER A 210 -10.64 -3.34 9.32
C SER A 210 -11.55 -2.97 8.17
N LEU A 211 -11.76 -1.67 7.93
CA LEU A 211 -12.43 -1.20 6.72
C LEU A 211 -11.48 -1.38 5.54
N PHE A 212 -11.94 -2.03 4.46
CA PHE A 212 -11.16 -2.30 3.26
C PHE A 212 -11.79 -1.63 2.04
N ILE A 213 -11.26 -0.49 1.67
CA ILE A 213 -11.66 0.32 0.51
C ILE A 213 -10.43 0.84 -0.21
N THR A 214 -10.62 1.42 -1.38
CA THR A 214 -9.59 2.16 -2.11
C THR A 214 -10.24 3.28 -2.92
N ALA A 215 -9.55 4.39 -3.12
CA ALA A 215 -10.04 5.49 -3.93
C ALA A 215 -9.46 5.48 -5.37
N ASN A 216 -8.64 4.49 -5.71
CA ASN A 216 -7.98 4.39 -7.01
C ASN A 216 -8.24 3.09 -7.79
N ALA A 217 -9.00 2.15 -7.23
CA ALA A 217 -9.24 0.86 -7.89
C ALA A 217 -10.74 0.49 -8.03
N GLY A 218 -11.67 1.40 -7.77
CA GLY A 218 -13.09 1.16 -7.97
C GLY A 218 -13.98 2.07 -7.14
N ASN A 219 -15.28 2.02 -7.39
CA ASN A 219 -16.32 2.71 -6.63
C ASN A 219 -17.68 1.98 -6.71
N GLU A 220 -17.68 0.76 -7.20
CA GLU A 220 -18.85 -0.08 -7.30
C GLU A 220 -19.04 -0.92 -6.04
N ILE A 221 -20.23 -0.90 -5.48
CA ILE A 221 -20.58 -1.68 -4.29
C ILE A 221 -21.63 -2.72 -4.70
N GLY A 222 -21.33 -3.99 -4.45
CA GLY A 222 -22.22 -5.11 -4.80
C GLY A 222 -23.60 -4.96 -4.17
N GLY A 223 -24.64 -5.31 -4.93
CA GLY A 223 -26.04 -5.18 -4.51
C GLY A 223 -26.60 -3.75 -4.53
N MET A 224 -25.86 -2.76 -5.06
CA MET A 224 -26.30 -1.37 -5.18
C MET A 224 -26.32 -0.91 -6.64
N THR A 225 -27.17 0.09 -6.96
CA THR A 225 -27.01 0.82 -8.22
C THR A 225 -25.68 1.57 -8.21
N GLN A 226 -25.11 1.81 -9.39
CA GLN A 226 -23.82 2.50 -9.50
C GLN A 226 -23.80 3.85 -8.76
N GLU A 227 -24.86 4.63 -8.87
CA GLU A 227 -24.99 5.92 -8.19
C GLU A 227 -24.96 5.77 -6.67
N LYS A 228 -25.73 4.84 -6.09
CA LYS A 228 -25.77 4.58 -4.64
C LYS A 228 -24.45 4.02 -4.15
N GLY A 229 -23.82 3.12 -4.91
CA GLY A 229 -22.50 2.57 -4.60
C GLY A 229 -21.44 3.65 -4.57
N ALA A 230 -21.38 4.48 -5.61
CA ALA A 230 -20.42 5.60 -5.69
C ALA A 230 -20.64 6.63 -4.57
N CYS A 231 -21.89 6.93 -4.20
CA CYS A 231 -22.20 7.81 -3.08
C CYS A 231 -21.72 7.23 -1.75
N LEU A 232 -21.96 5.96 -1.47
CA LEU A 232 -21.46 5.28 -0.27
C LEU A 232 -19.91 5.24 -0.25
N HIS A 233 -19.29 4.87 -1.37
CA HIS A 233 -17.85 4.87 -1.51
C HIS A 233 -17.26 6.25 -1.21
N LYS A 234 -17.81 7.32 -1.81
CA LYS A 234 -17.39 8.70 -1.51
C LYS A 234 -17.49 9.02 -0.03
N LYS A 235 -18.62 8.70 0.62
CA LYS A 235 -18.81 8.88 2.06
C LYS A 235 -17.71 8.19 2.87
N LEU A 236 -17.36 6.95 2.52
CA LEU A 236 -16.30 6.21 3.21
C LEU A 236 -14.91 6.82 2.99
N VAL A 237 -14.60 7.28 1.77
CA VAL A 237 -13.35 7.99 1.47
C VAL A 237 -13.27 9.32 2.23
N ASP A 238 -14.38 10.05 2.37
CA ASP A 238 -14.44 11.29 3.15
C ASP A 238 -14.18 11.01 4.64
N ILE A 239 -14.75 9.94 5.21
CA ILE A 239 -14.48 9.49 6.59
C ILE A 239 -12.99 9.18 6.79
N VAL A 240 -12.37 8.43 5.87
CA VAL A 240 -10.94 8.13 5.90
C VAL A 240 -10.11 9.42 5.83
N SER A 241 -10.47 10.32 4.92
CA SER A 241 -9.74 11.58 4.69
C SER A 241 -9.81 12.53 5.88
N SER A 242 -10.91 12.54 6.62
CA SER A 242 -11.09 13.35 7.84
C SER A 242 -10.61 12.67 9.12
N SER A 243 -10.24 11.38 9.06
CA SER A 243 -9.79 10.60 10.22
C SER A 243 -8.55 11.21 10.88
N VAL A 244 -8.48 11.14 12.20
CA VAL A 244 -7.30 11.53 13.02
C VAL A 244 -6.30 10.38 13.20
N PHE A 245 -6.66 9.16 12.80
CA PHE A 245 -5.85 7.95 12.97
C PHE A 245 -4.80 7.80 11.87
N LYS A 246 -4.02 8.85 11.66
CA LYS A 246 -3.02 8.95 10.59
C LYS A 246 -1.60 9.06 11.15
N TYR A 247 -0.68 8.59 10.34
CA TYR A 247 0.75 8.83 10.47
C TYR A 247 1.28 9.36 9.14
N LYS A 248 2.07 10.43 9.18
CA LYS A 248 2.73 11.00 8.00
C LYS A 248 4.23 10.79 8.12
N HIS A 249 4.78 9.97 7.22
CA HIS A 249 6.21 9.68 7.17
C HIS A 249 6.93 10.73 6.34
N ARG A 250 7.77 11.53 6.99
CA ARG A 250 8.72 12.40 6.31
C ARG A 250 9.99 11.61 6.02
N TRP A 251 10.26 11.46 4.74
CA TRP A 251 11.35 10.64 4.24
C TRP A 251 12.71 11.27 4.51
N LYS A 252 13.68 10.43 4.90
CA LYS A 252 15.10 10.73 4.86
C LYS A 252 15.77 9.72 3.93
N LYS A 253 16.85 10.14 3.26
CA LYS A 253 17.65 9.23 2.43
C LYS A 253 18.09 8.02 3.26
N GLY A 254 17.93 6.82 2.69
CA GLY A 254 18.22 5.57 3.38
C GLY A 254 17.13 5.09 4.33
N ASP A 255 15.93 5.69 4.32
CA ASP A 255 14.79 5.10 5.02
C ASP A 255 14.25 3.92 4.22
N LEU A 256 14.06 2.79 4.89
CA LEU A 256 13.23 1.70 4.42
C LEU A 256 11.97 1.66 5.29
N VAL A 257 10.80 1.82 4.67
CA VAL A 257 9.51 1.79 5.36
C VAL A 257 8.72 0.58 4.89
N MET A 258 8.30 -0.25 5.84
CA MET A 258 7.44 -1.41 5.61
C MET A 258 6.05 -1.12 6.18
N TRP A 259 4.98 -1.44 5.43
CA TRP A 259 3.60 -1.28 5.91
C TRP A 259 2.69 -2.44 5.54
N ASP A 260 1.67 -2.65 6.38
CA ASP A 260 0.67 -3.72 6.25
C ASP A 260 -0.48 -3.29 5.34
N ASN A 261 -0.52 -3.83 4.12
CA ASN A 261 -1.59 -3.57 3.15
C ASN A 261 -2.95 -4.14 3.56
N ARG A 262 -2.98 -4.96 4.60
CA ARG A 262 -4.20 -5.63 5.03
C ARG A 262 -5.05 -4.78 5.98
N CYS A 263 -4.45 -3.75 6.56
CA CYS A 263 -5.12 -2.89 7.54
C CYS A 263 -4.78 -1.40 7.43
N LEU A 264 -3.95 -1.00 6.47
CA LEU A 264 -3.65 0.40 6.19
C LEU A 264 -4.10 0.81 4.79
N LEU A 265 -4.55 2.06 4.68
CA LEU A 265 -4.46 2.79 3.43
C LEU A 265 -3.30 3.77 3.51
N HIS A 266 -2.74 4.08 2.35
CA HIS A 266 -1.70 5.08 2.24
C HIS A 266 -1.89 5.96 1.01
N ARG A 267 -1.18 7.09 0.98
CA ARG A 267 -1.11 7.98 -0.18
C ARG A 267 0.18 8.79 -0.19
N ALA A 268 0.64 9.15 -1.37
CA ALA A 268 1.69 10.13 -1.54
C ALA A 268 1.12 11.55 -1.34
N ILE A 269 1.82 12.38 -0.58
CA ILE A 269 1.50 13.81 -0.49
C ILE A 269 2.11 14.52 -1.71
N PRO A 270 1.31 15.32 -2.44
CA PRO A 270 1.81 16.07 -3.60
C PRO A 270 3.02 16.93 -3.26
N TYR A 271 3.92 17.08 -4.22
CA TYR A 271 5.10 17.95 -4.16
C TYR A 271 5.38 18.53 -5.55
N ASP A 272 6.25 19.51 -5.65
CA ASP A 272 6.68 20.07 -6.94
C ASP A 272 7.62 19.09 -7.66
N MET A 273 7.03 18.26 -8.53
CA MET A 273 7.73 17.21 -9.27
C MET A 273 8.67 17.76 -10.35
N ASN A 274 8.51 19.03 -10.75
CA ASN A 274 9.39 19.66 -11.74
C ASN A 274 10.64 20.26 -11.08
N LYS A 275 10.56 20.57 -9.78
CA LYS A 275 11.64 21.19 -9.03
C LYS A 275 12.49 20.17 -8.29
N TYR A 276 11.87 19.18 -7.66
CA TYR A 276 12.54 18.24 -6.78
C TYR A 276 12.57 16.85 -7.39
N ARG A 277 13.72 16.18 -7.25
CA ARG A 277 13.88 14.78 -7.62
C ARG A 277 13.44 13.91 -6.46
N ARG A 278 12.76 12.81 -6.78
CA ARG A 278 12.31 11.82 -5.82
C ARG A 278 12.44 10.44 -6.43
N VAL A 279 13.32 9.60 -5.86
CA VAL A 279 13.62 8.26 -6.36
C VAL A 279 13.50 7.26 -5.25
N PHE A 280 12.62 6.31 -5.44
CA PHE A 280 12.36 5.22 -4.49
C PHE A 280 12.37 3.88 -5.21
N ARG A 281 12.67 2.84 -4.46
CA ARG A 281 12.55 1.46 -4.90
C ARG A 281 11.59 0.73 -3.99
N ARG A 282 10.56 0.09 -4.58
CA ARG A 282 9.56 -0.70 -3.88
C ARG A 282 9.74 -2.18 -4.13
N THR A 283 9.66 -2.97 -3.08
CA THR A 283 9.44 -4.42 -3.10
C THR A 283 8.11 -4.72 -2.40
N THR A 284 7.47 -5.82 -2.77
CA THR A 284 6.15 -6.16 -2.25
C THR A 284 6.12 -7.64 -1.89
N VAL A 285 5.58 -7.95 -0.71
CA VAL A 285 5.34 -9.33 -0.27
C VAL A 285 3.95 -9.74 -0.73
N ALA A 286 3.86 -10.85 -1.43
CA ALA A 286 2.58 -11.42 -1.89
C ALA A 286 1.69 -11.82 -0.70
N GLY A 287 0.39 -11.71 -0.90
CA GLY A 287 -0.58 -12.26 0.04
C GLY A 287 -0.62 -13.78 -0.05
N SER A 288 -0.95 -14.43 1.06
CA SER A 288 -1.03 -15.90 1.15
C SER A 288 -2.46 -16.45 1.04
N SER A 289 -3.48 -15.60 1.15
CA SER A 289 -4.89 -16.02 1.13
C SER A 289 -5.81 -14.88 0.70
N ALA A 290 -6.97 -15.27 0.16
CA ALA A 290 -8.04 -14.33 -0.15
C ALA A 290 -8.54 -13.61 1.10
N ILE A 291 -9.10 -12.42 0.90
CA ILE A 291 -9.68 -11.63 1.98
C ILE A 291 -10.93 -12.33 2.53
N LYS A 292 -10.98 -12.48 3.85
CA LYS A 292 -12.18 -12.94 4.55
C LYS A 292 -12.94 -11.77 5.13
N GLY A 293 -14.26 -11.76 4.94
CA GLY A 293 -15.20 -10.84 5.58
C GLY A 293 -15.90 -11.48 6.78
N PRO A 294 -16.60 -10.70 7.62
CA PRO A 294 -17.36 -11.20 8.77
C PRO A 294 -18.58 -12.03 8.37
N CYS A 295 -19.14 -11.76 7.20
CA CYS A 295 -20.27 -12.48 6.62
C CYS A 295 -19.84 -13.09 5.29
N LEU A 296 -20.04 -14.39 5.14
CA LEU A 296 -19.91 -15.06 3.85
C LEU A 296 -21.11 -14.62 3.00
N ASN A 297 -20.86 -14.01 1.85
CA ASN A 297 -21.90 -13.87 0.83
C ASN A 297 -21.98 -15.21 0.08
N PRO A 298 -23.09 -15.97 0.19
CA PRO A 298 -23.20 -17.29 -0.45
C PRO A 298 -23.17 -17.24 -1.98
N GLU A 299 -23.21 -16.06 -2.59
CA GLU A 299 -23.22 -15.89 -4.04
C GLU A 299 -21.81 -15.67 -4.64
N ILE A 300 -20.73 -15.69 -3.84
CA ILE A 300 -19.34 -15.38 -4.27
C ILE A 300 -18.37 -16.54 -3.94
N THR A 301 -18.85 -17.75 -3.70
CA THR A 301 -18.01 -18.95 -3.56
C THR A 301 -17.87 -19.69 -4.88
#